data_cb288dd959d3a8107918c5e0b0466f0e
#
_entry.id   cb288dd959d3a8107918c5e0b0466f0e
#
_cell.length_a   1.000
_cell.length_b   1.000
_cell.length_c   1.000
_cell.angle_alpha   90.00
_cell.angle_beta   90.00
_cell.angle_gamma   90.00
#
_symmetry.space_group_name_H-M   'P 1'
#
loop_
_entity.id
_entity.type
_entity.pdbx_description
1 polymer ?
#
loop_
_entity_poly.entity_id
_entity_poly.type
_entity_poly.pdbx_seq_one_letter_code
_entity_poly.pdbx_strand_id
1 'polypeptide(L)'
;MDHKKRFASFVKSIKPLDQIAIIHDSDADGICSTVIVAKALEKLGHKVERFIQSSYGNFNYDRLKALRDEGTNKLILVDFAADQFPELKRELDLFEATLIIDHHKIYKNINSKKIIFIKAEYLRPKLIGSDYCATKMAFDLFSNVVDISELDWMAAIGMITDITDAKWKKFLNQVYKKHRTSREELLQAGIIIDTGKQVNPPQVERALEMVFEARTYKDILKSSFSKLAKELRNEIEFWVNKFEENAENKKDLWLYEIDPSASIIS
;
A
#
# COMPACT_ATOMS: atom_id res chain seq x y z
N MET A 1 -16.95 16.84 -9.44
CA MET A 1 -16.51 17.10 -8.04
C MET A 1 -14.98 17.28 -8.07
N ASP A 2 -14.42 18.29 -7.42
CA ASP A 2 -12.96 18.51 -7.41
C ASP A 2 -12.32 17.73 -6.24
N HIS A 3 -11.80 16.55 -6.56
CA HIS A 3 -11.22 15.63 -5.57
C HIS A 3 -9.95 16.18 -4.93
N LYS A 4 -9.15 16.98 -5.66
CA LYS A 4 -7.95 17.64 -5.11
C LYS A 4 -8.31 18.70 -4.07
N LYS A 5 -9.35 19.50 -4.32
CA LYS A 5 -9.85 20.47 -3.34
C LYS A 5 -10.39 19.79 -2.10
N ARG A 6 -11.13 18.69 -2.26
CA ARG A 6 -11.65 17.91 -1.12
C ARG A 6 -10.51 17.30 -0.30
N PHE A 7 -9.50 16.73 -0.96
CA PHE A 7 -8.28 16.26 -0.30
C PHE A 7 -7.61 17.38 0.51
N ALA A 8 -7.36 18.53 -0.12
CA ALA A 8 -6.75 19.66 0.58
C ALA A 8 -7.60 20.15 1.76
N SER A 9 -8.94 20.11 1.62
CA SER A 9 -9.85 20.44 2.73
C SER A 9 -9.77 19.43 3.86
N PHE A 10 -9.65 18.13 3.55
CA PHE A 10 -9.44 17.09 4.56
C PHE A 10 -8.15 17.36 5.36
N VAL A 11 -7.02 17.54 4.67
CA VAL A 11 -5.73 17.81 5.34
C VAL A 11 -5.80 19.05 6.21
N LYS A 12 -6.39 20.15 5.71
CA LYS A 12 -6.59 21.38 6.50
C LYS A 12 -7.56 21.23 7.68
N SER A 13 -8.43 20.25 7.66
CA SER A 13 -9.38 20.01 8.74
C SER A 13 -8.80 19.25 9.93
N ILE A 14 -7.59 18.70 9.77
CA ILE A 14 -6.92 17.97 10.84
C ILE A 14 -6.43 18.96 11.90
N LYS A 15 -6.79 18.69 13.15
CA LYS A 15 -6.45 19.50 14.32
C LYS A 15 -5.36 18.82 15.15
N PRO A 16 -4.63 19.55 16.01
CA PRO A 16 -3.57 18.96 16.83
C PRO A 16 -4.00 17.82 17.76
N LEU A 17 -5.29 17.80 18.15
CA LEU A 17 -5.85 16.78 19.05
C LEU A 17 -6.59 15.66 18.33
N ASP A 18 -6.61 15.67 17.00
CA ASP A 18 -7.25 14.60 16.24
C ASP A 18 -6.45 13.29 16.37
N GLN A 19 -7.17 12.19 16.60
CA GLN A 19 -6.63 10.84 16.65
C GLN A 19 -6.76 10.22 15.27
N ILE A 20 -5.64 10.03 14.59
CA ILE A 20 -5.60 9.56 13.20
C ILE A 20 -5.23 8.09 13.17
N ALA A 21 -5.99 7.27 12.43
CA ALA A 21 -5.61 5.90 12.09
C ALA A 21 -5.50 5.72 10.58
N ILE A 22 -4.58 4.86 10.14
CA ILE A 22 -4.45 4.44 8.74
C ILE A 22 -4.75 2.95 8.65
N ILE A 23 -5.67 2.57 7.76
CA ILE A 23 -5.91 1.20 7.33
C ILE A 23 -5.25 1.01 5.95
N HIS A 24 -4.50 -0.06 5.78
CA HIS A 24 -3.71 -0.29 4.57
C HIS A 24 -3.67 -1.76 4.16
N ASP A 25 -3.35 -2.02 2.90
CA ASP A 25 -3.02 -3.36 2.43
C ASP A 25 -1.59 -3.75 2.86
N SER A 26 -1.30 -5.03 2.73
CA SER A 26 -0.10 -5.70 3.27
C SER A 26 1.11 -5.71 2.34
N ASP A 27 0.93 -5.31 1.07
CA ASP A 27 2.01 -5.34 0.07
C ASP A 27 2.81 -4.03 0.00
N ALA A 28 3.78 -4.00 -0.93
CA ALA A 28 4.67 -2.87 -1.08
C ALA A 28 3.94 -1.58 -1.48
N ASP A 29 2.83 -1.64 -2.26
CA ASP A 29 2.04 -0.46 -2.59
C ASP A 29 1.29 0.04 -1.34
N GLY A 30 0.61 -0.84 -0.61
CA GLY A 30 -0.09 -0.50 0.63
C GLY A 30 0.86 0.04 1.72
N ILE A 31 2.02 -0.60 1.93
CA ILE A 31 3.02 -0.19 2.93
C ILE A 31 3.65 1.16 2.54
N CYS A 32 4.16 1.31 1.31
CA CYS A 32 4.79 2.55 0.86
C CYS A 32 3.81 3.73 0.85
N SER A 33 2.56 3.51 0.42
CA SER A 33 1.52 4.56 0.47
C SER A 33 1.23 5.00 1.90
N THR A 34 1.16 4.06 2.85
CA THR A 34 1.00 4.33 4.29
C THR A 34 2.12 5.20 4.83
N VAL A 35 3.37 4.84 4.54
CA VAL A 35 4.53 5.60 5.03
C VAL A 35 4.58 6.99 4.42
N ILE A 36 4.29 7.15 3.14
CA ILE A 36 4.20 8.47 2.48
C ILE A 36 3.15 9.35 3.17
N VAL A 37 1.94 8.82 3.41
CA VAL A 37 0.86 9.55 4.07
C VAL A 37 1.27 9.94 5.50
N ALA A 38 1.80 9.01 6.28
CA ALA A 38 2.20 9.26 7.66
C ALA A 38 3.33 10.30 7.76
N LYS A 39 4.39 10.17 6.94
CA LYS A 39 5.50 11.15 6.93
C LYS A 39 5.06 12.53 6.42
N ALA A 40 4.13 12.58 5.48
CA ALA A 40 3.57 13.85 5.02
C ALA A 40 2.75 14.54 6.12
N LEU A 41 1.94 13.78 6.85
CA LEU A 41 1.18 14.28 8.01
C LEU A 41 2.12 14.73 9.15
N GLU A 42 3.18 13.98 9.42
CA GLU A 42 4.19 14.34 10.41
C GLU A 42 4.85 15.68 10.07
N LYS A 43 5.22 15.92 8.81
CA LYS A 43 5.75 17.22 8.35
C LYS A 43 4.75 18.37 8.48
N LEU A 44 3.45 18.07 8.47
CA LEU A 44 2.39 19.05 8.72
C LEU A 44 2.08 19.24 10.22
N GLY A 45 2.81 18.55 11.10
CA GLY A 45 2.66 18.63 12.57
C GLY A 45 1.57 17.71 13.13
N HIS A 46 1.14 16.69 12.36
CA HIS A 46 0.15 15.71 12.79
C HIS A 46 0.77 14.34 12.95
N LYS A 47 0.34 13.58 13.95
CA LYS A 47 0.81 12.23 14.22
C LYS A 47 -0.28 11.21 13.82
N VAL A 48 0.14 10.11 13.23
CA VAL A 48 -0.70 8.93 13.06
C VAL A 48 -0.55 8.04 14.29
N GLU A 49 -1.65 7.77 14.96
CA GLU A 49 -1.63 7.02 16.23
C GLU A 49 -1.67 5.51 16.01
N ARG A 50 -2.30 5.07 14.91
CA ARG A 50 -2.50 3.63 14.64
C ARG A 50 -2.37 3.30 13.16
N PHE A 51 -1.67 2.19 12.91
CA PHE A 51 -1.60 1.55 11.61
C PHE A 51 -2.28 0.18 11.71
N ILE A 52 -3.17 -0.11 10.78
CA ILE A 52 -3.98 -1.32 10.79
C ILE A 52 -3.89 -1.98 9.44
N GLN A 53 -3.29 -3.15 9.42
CA GLN A 53 -3.35 -3.98 8.23
C GLN A 53 -4.77 -4.48 8.00
N SER A 54 -5.23 -4.41 6.77
CA SER A 54 -6.46 -5.05 6.32
C SER A 54 -6.16 -5.89 5.08
N SER A 55 -6.72 -7.08 5.02
CA SER A 55 -6.63 -7.96 3.85
C SER A 55 -7.97 -8.07 3.15
N TYR A 56 -7.93 -8.31 1.82
CA TYR A 56 -9.12 -8.60 1.03
C TYR A 56 -9.78 -9.91 1.53
N GLY A 57 -11.11 -9.89 1.62
CA GLY A 57 -11.91 -11.05 1.93
C GLY A 57 -12.64 -11.01 3.27
N ASN A 58 -12.02 -10.54 4.34
CA ASN A 58 -12.61 -10.46 5.67
C ASN A 58 -12.33 -9.12 6.34
N PHE A 59 -13.07 -8.07 5.91
CA PHE A 59 -12.95 -6.79 6.59
C PHE A 59 -13.57 -6.87 7.99
N ASN A 60 -12.75 -6.59 9.01
CA ASN A 60 -13.20 -6.66 10.40
C ASN A 60 -13.90 -5.35 10.83
N TYR A 61 -15.23 -5.34 10.77
CA TYR A 61 -16.05 -4.17 11.17
C TYR A 61 -15.94 -3.85 12.66
N ASP A 62 -15.73 -4.85 13.54
CA ASP A 62 -15.55 -4.62 14.98
C ASP A 62 -14.29 -3.80 15.25
N ARG A 63 -13.29 -3.90 14.37
CA ARG A 63 -12.09 -3.08 14.46
C ARG A 63 -12.40 -1.59 14.25
N LEU A 64 -13.29 -1.23 13.33
CA LEU A 64 -13.70 0.17 13.15
C LEU A 64 -14.43 0.72 14.37
N LYS A 65 -15.28 -0.09 14.98
CA LYS A 65 -15.94 0.26 16.22
C LYS A 65 -14.92 0.48 17.34
N ALA A 66 -14.00 -0.45 17.52
CA ALA A 66 -12.94 -0.33 18.51
C ALA A 66 -12.12 0.95 18.32
N LEU A 67 -11.73 1.29 17.09
CA LEU A 67 -11.01 2.54 16.79
C LEU A 67 -11.79 3.78 17.24
N ARG A 68 -13.10 3.84 17.00
CA ARG A 68 -13.93 4.97 17.45
C ARG A 68 -14.02 5.02 18.97
N ASP A 69 -14.25 3.88 19.62
CA ASP A 69 -14.34 3.77 21.07
C ASP A 69 -13.03 4.19 21.76
N GLU A 70 -11.89 3.96 21.08
CA GLU A 70 -10.55 4.38 21.48
C GLU A 70 -10.21 5.83 21.10
N GLY A 71 -11.16 6.59 20.53
CA GLY A 71 -11.02 8.01 20.25
C GLY A 71 -10.58 8.38 18.83
N THR A 72 -10.36 7.42 17.92
CA THR A 72 -10.03 7.73 16.52
C THR A 72 -11.18 8.52 15.87
N ASN A 73 -10.90 9.71 15.40
CA ASN A 73 -11.89 10.57 14.74
C ASN A 73 -11.57 10.87 13.26
N LYS A 74 -10.32 10.73 12.85
CA LYS A 74 -9.90 10.82 11.45
C LYS A 74 -9.39 9.45 10.97
N LEU A 75 -9.97 8.95 9.90
CA LEU A 75 -9.59 7.67 9.32
C LEU A 75 -9.04 7.86 7.90
N ILE A 76 -7.95 7.18 7.60
CA ILE A 76 -7.38 7.17 6.25
C ILE A 76 -7.30 5.71 5.81
N LEU A 77 -7.77 5.42 4.60
CA LEU A 77 -7.60 4.11 3.97
C LEU A 77 -6.73 4.31 2.73
N VAL A 78 -5.70 3.51 2.61
CA VAL A 78 -4.81 3.51 1.44
C VAL A 78 -4.73 2.12 0.85
N ASP A 79 -4.80 2.06 -0.47
CA ASP A 79 -4.69 0.81 -1.22
C ASP A 79 -5.70 -0.26 -0.76
N PHE A 80 -6.93 0.18 -0.55
CA PHE A 80 -8.00 -0.68 -0.08
C PHE A 80 -9.32 -0.36 -0.79
N ALA A 81 -9.87 -1.35 -1.51
CA ALA A 81 -11.10 -1.20 -2.29
C ALA A 81 -12.35 -1.15 -1.38
N ALA A 82 -12.47 -0.09 -0.57
CA ALA A 82 -13.53 0.11 0.39
C ALA A 82 -14.94 0.05 -0.23
N ASP A 83 -15.07 0.39 -1.50
CA ASP A 83 -16.34 0.42 -2.24
C ASP A 83 -16.83 -0.97 -2.67
N GLN A 84 -16.06 -2.04 -2.45
CA GLN A 84 -16.51 -3.44 -2.60
C GLN A 84 -17.40 -3.90 -1.43
N PHE A 85 -17.31 -3.24 -0.28
CA PHE A 85 -18.02 -3.66 0.94
C PHE A 85 -19.27 -2.80 1.16
N PRO A 86 -20.49 -3.34 0.96
CA PRO A 86 -21.72 -2.56 1.01
C PRO A 86 -21.95 -1.81 2.35
N GLU A 87 -21.62 -2.46 3.45
CA GLU A 87 -21.81 -1.93 4.81
C GLU A 87 -20.76 -0.90 5.22
N LEU A 88 -19.58 -0.94 4.57
CA LEU A 88 -18.41 -0.16 4.99
C LEU A 88 -18.66 1.35 4.92
N LYS A 89 -19.36 1.80 3.90
CA LYS A 89 -19.72 3.23 3.78
C LYS A 89 -20.42 3.77 5.03
N ARG A 90 -21.36 2.99 5.61
CA ARG A 90 -22.10 3.38 6.81
C ARG A 90 -21.16 3.51 8.01
N GLU A 91 -20.26 2.55 8.18
CA GLU A 91 -19.30 2.58 9.28
C GLU A 91 -18.28 3.73 9.14
N LEU A 92 -17.83 4.02 7.92
CA LEU A 92 -16.92 5.13 7.63
C LEU A 92 -17.57 6.51 7.87
N ASP A 93 -18.87 6.66 7.61
CA ASP A 93 -19.61 7.89 7.89
C ASP A 93 -19.76 8.20 9.40
N LEU A 94 -19.44 7.23 10.29
CA LEU A 94 -19.45 7.44 11.75
C LEU A 94 -18.19 8.17 12.26
N PHE A 95 -17.09 8.18 11.51
CA PHE A 95 -15.94 9.01 11.82
C PHE A 95 -16.22 10.49 11.54
N GLU A 96 -15.44 11.40 12.10
CA GLU A 96 -15.56 12.83 11.80
C GLU A 96 -15.22 13.11 10.33
N ALA A 97 -14.14 12.51 9.83
CA ALA A 97 -13.79 12.50 8.42
C ALA A 97 -12.97 11.26 8.04
N THR A 98 -13.19 10.77 6.82
CA THR A 98 -12.48 9.63 6.23
C THR A 98 -11.90 10.02 4.87
N LEU A 99 -10.62 9.75 4.67
CA LEU A 99 -9.94 9.86 3.38
C LEU A 99 -9.65 8.46 2.83
N ILE A 100 -9.96 8.20 1.58
CA ILE A 100 -9.64 6.95 0.89
C ILE A 100 -8.85 7.28 -0.36
N ILE A 101 -7.65 6.73 -0.48
CA ILE A 101 -6.78 6.81 -1.65
C ILE A 101 -6.59 5.37 -2.14
N ASP A 102 -7.22 5.05 -3.26
CA ASP A 102 -7.24 3.69 -3.76
C ASP A 102 -7.30 3.67 -5.29
N HIS A 103 -6.63 2.68 -5.88
CA HIS A 103 -6.52 2.55 -7.33
C HIS A 103 -7.27 1.35 -7.92
N HIS A 104 -7.79 0.47 -7.10
CA HIS A 104 -8.56 -0.68 -7.56
C HIS A 104 -9.80 -0.27 -8.36
N LYS A 105 -10.40 -1.23 -9.07
CA LYS A 105 -11.62 -1.01 -9.85
C LYS A 105 -12.68 -0.26 -9.03
N ILE A 106 -13.36 0.68 -9.68
CA ILE A 106 -14.50 1.38 -9.07
C ILE A 106 -15.72 0.48 -9.12
N TYR A 107 -16.28 0.14 -7.97
CA TYR A 107 -17.54 -0.60 -7.83
C TYR A 107 -18.69 0.35 -7.56
N LYS A 108 -18.49 1.31 -6.68
CA LYS A 108 -19.51 2.26 -6.27
C LYS A 108 -18.88 3.57 -5.82
N ASN A 109 -19.51 4.69 -6.12
CA ASN A 109 -19.10 5.96 -5.54
C ASN A 109 -19.62 6.07 -4.09
N ILE A 110 -18.71 6.01 -3.13
CA ILE A 110 -19.00 6.11 -1.69
C ILE A 110 -18.71 7.49 -1.10
N ASN A 111 -18.39 8.49 -1.93
CA ASN A 111 -18.21 9.86 -1.47
C ASN A 111 -19.44 10.36 -0.67
N SER A 112 -19.17 11.07 0.44
CA SER A 112 -20.18 11.78 1.24
C SER A 112 -19.63 13.12 1.73
N LYS A 113 -20.33 13.78 2.63
CA LYS A 113 -19.81 14.98 3.31
C LYS A 113 -18.57 14.65 4.15
N LYS A 114 -18.51 13.45 4.73
CA LYS A 114 -17.44 12.99 5.61
C LYS A 114 -16.42 12.10 4.92
N ILE A 115 -16.80 11.40 3.85
CA ILE A 115 -15.93 10.47 3.12
C ILE A 115 -15.39 11.15 1.86
N ILE A 116 -14.08 11.29 1.79
CA ILE A 116 -13.36 11.73 0.60
C ILE A 116 -12.78 10.48 -0.07
N PHE A 117 -13.48 9.98 -1.09
CA PHE A 117 -13.11 8.79 -1.82
C PHE A 117 -12.42 9.19 -3.14
N ILE A 118 -11.15 8.82 -3.27
CA ILE A 118 -10.29 9.19 -4.39
C ILE A 118 -9.80 7.92 -5.08
N LYS A 119 -10.12 7.83 -6.36
CA LYS A 119 -9.65 6.79 -7.29
C LYS A 119 -8.75 7.38 -8.36
N ALA A 120 -7.95 6.55 -9.02
CA ALA A 120 -7.05 6.97 -10.09
C ALA A 120 -7.76 7.82 -11.16
N GLU A 121 -8.90 7.36 -11.64
CA GLU A 121 -9.74 8.01 -12.67
C GLU A 121 -10.29 9.36 -12.21
N TYR A 122 -10.50 9.55 -10.90
CA TYR A 122 -10.96 10.84 -10.36
C TYR A 122 -9.89 11.91 -10.34
N LEU A 123 -8.62 11.50 -10.22
CA LEU A 123 -7.47 12.41 -10.29
C LEU A 123 -7.02 12.66 -11.72
N ARG A 124 -7.05 11.63 -12.54
CA ARG A 124 -6.59 11.66 -13.93
C ARG A 124 -7.53 10.81 -14.81
N PRO A 125 -8.58 11.42 -15.39
CA PRO A 125 -9.61 10.69 -16.15
C PRO A 125 -9.12 9.86 -17.35
N LYS A 126 -7.86 10.05 -17.78
CA LYS A 126 -7.23 9.29 -18.86
C LYS A 126 -6.43 8.08 -18.37
N LEU A 127 -6.29 7.90 -17.07
CA LEU A 127 -5.64 6.76 -16.44
C LEU A 127 -6.69 5.89 -15.78
N ILE A 128 -6.38 4.60 -15.70
CA ILE A 128 -7.15 3.60 -14.94
C ILE A 128 -6.30 3.13 -13.75
N GLY A 129 -6.89 2.36 -12.86
CA GLY A 129 -6.20 1.88 -11.67
C GLY A 129 -4.87 1.19 -11.96
N SER A 130 -4.82 0.34 -13.00
CA SER A 130 -3.58 -0.32 -13.43
C SER A 130 -2.51 0.61 -14.03
N ASP A 131 -2.76 1.90 -14.15
CA ASP A 131 -1.79 2.89 -14.59
C ASP A 131 -1.29 3.79 -13.43
N TYR A 132 -1.90 3.72 -12.23
CA TYR A 132 -1.69 4.73 -11.19
C TYR A 132 -1.95 4.17 -9.80
N CYS A 133 -0.97 3.51 -9.21
CA CYS A 133 -1.06 2.84 -7.92
C CYS A 133 -1.26 3.80 -6.73
N ALA A 134 -1.67 3.26 -5.58
CA ALA A 134 -2.01 4.04 -4.39
C ALA A 134 -0.81 4.84 -3.86
N THR A 135 0.40 4.28 -3.87
CA THR A 135 1.63 4.98 -3.45
C THR A 135 1.88 6.23 -4.28
N LYS A 136 1.78 6.12 -5.62
CA LYS A 136 1.99 7.27 -6.50
C LYS A 136 0.88 8.30 -6.36
N MET A 137 -0.37 7.87 -6.16
CA MET A 137 -1.49 8.77 -5.88
C MET A 137 -1.26 9.54 -4.57
N ALA A 138 -0.88 8.85 -3.49
CA ALA A 138 -0.57 9.45 -2.20
C ALA A 138 0.58 10.48 -2.34
N PHE A 139 1.67 10.09 -3.01
CA PHE A 139 2.81 11.00 -3.27
C PHE A 139 2.36 12.26 -4.02
N ASP A 140 1.61 12.12 -5.13
CA ASP A 140 1.16 13.27 -5.92
C ASP A 140 0.18 14.17 -5.15
N LEU A 141 -0.70 13.60 -4.34
CA LEU A 141 -1.66 14.37 -3.55
C LEU A 141 -0.96 15.16 -2.46
N PHE A 142 -0.11 14.52 -1.66
CA PHE A 142 0.58 15.17 -0.54
C PHE A 142 1.68 16.13 -1.01
N SER A 143 2.36 15.90 -2.14
CA SER A 143 3.32 16.85 -2.72
C SER A 143 2.71 18.20 -3.10
N ASN A 144 1.37 18.31 -3.20
CA ASN A 144 0.70 19.60 -3.42
C ASN A 144 0.47 20.40 -2.13
N VAL A 145 0.71 19.82 -0.95
CA VAL A 145 0.43 20.47 0.34
C VAL A 145 1.66 20.54 1.24
N VAL A 146 2.66 19.69 1.04
CA VAL A 146 3.91 19.66 1.80
C VAL A 146 5.04 19.10 0.94
N ASP A 147 6.27 19.58 1.12
CA ASP A 147 7.42 19.03 0.41
C ASP A 147 7.80 17.65 1.00
N ILE A 148 7.58 16.62 0.19
CA ILE A 148 7.94 15.21 0.44
C ILE A 148 8.78 14.65 -0.71
N SER A 149 9.49 15.53 -1.42
CA SER A 149 10.27 15.14 -2.59
C SER A 149 11.33 14.08 -2.31
N GLU A 150 11.79 13.96 -1.08
CA GLU A 150 12.73 12.91 -0.65
C GLU A 150 12.11 11.50 -0.61
N LEU A 151 10.77 11.38 -0.63
CA LEU A 151 10.05 10.10 -0.61
C LEU A 151 9.72 9.57 -2.01
N ASP A 152 10.20 10.23 -3.06
CA ASP A 152 9.91 9.85 -4.45
C ASP A 152 10.37 8.42 -4.81
N TRP A 153 11.41 7.90 -4.15
CA TRP A 153 11.85 6.53 -4.31
C TRP A 153 10.83 5.50 -3.78
N MET A 154 10.07 5.83 -2.71
CA MET A 154 8.98 4.98 -2.22
C MET A 154 7.85 4.94 -3.26
N ALA A 155 7.50 6.12 -3.85
CA ALA A 155 6.52 6.17 -4.92
C ALA A 155 6.95 5.32 -6.12
N ALA A 156 8.24 5.30 -6.44
CA ALA A 156 8.77 4.47 -7.52
C ALA A 156 8.73 2.95 -7.17
N ILE A 157 8.99 2.56 -5.92
CA ILE A 157 8.87 1.17 -5.47
C ILE A 157 7.43 0.69 -5.66
N GLY A 158 6.42 1.38 -5.08
CA GLY A 158 5.02 0.98 -5.22
C GLY A 158 4.58 0.87 -6.69
N MET A 159 4.98 1.83 -7.53
CA MET A 159 4.69 1.77 -8.98
C MET A 159 5.28 0.55 -9.68
N ILE A 160 6.51 0.14 -9.31
CA ILE A 160 7.22 -0.96 -9.95
C ILE A 160 6.66 -2.31 -9.48
N THR A 161 6.36 -2.45 -8.19
CA THR A 161 5.78 -3.68 -7.62
C THR A 161 4.35 -3.91 -8.09
N ASP A 162 3.57 -2.85 -8.22
CA ASP A 162 2.19 -2.90 -8.68
C ASP A 162 2.06 -2.84 -10.23
N ILE A 163 3.17 -2.89 -10.95
CA ILE A 163 3.25 -2.93 -12.43
C ILE A 163 2.52 -1.74 -13.09
N THR A 164 2.49 -0.58 -12.42
CA THR A 164 1.85 0.65 -12.92
C THR A 164 2.84 1.63 -13.57
N ASP A 165 4.11 1.24 -13.69
CA ASP A 165 5.25 2.09 -14.05
C ASP A 165 5.29 2.55 -15.52
N ALA A 166 4.55 1.88 -16.42
CA ALA A 166 4.63 2.09 -17.87
C ALA A 166 4.32 3.53 -18.33
N LYS A 167 3.37 4.20 -17.67
CA LYS A 167 2.94 5.58 -18.00
C LYS A 167 3.83 6.67 -17.37
N TRP A 168 4.77 6.31 -16.49
CA TRP A 168 5.50 7.23 -15.63
C TRP A 168 7.00 7.34 -15.90
N LYS A 169 7.44 6.95 -17.09
CA LYS A 169 8.86 6.93 -17.48
C LYS A 169 9.63 8.21 -17.12
N LYS A 170 9.01 9.40 -17.31
CA LYS A 170 9.66 10.67 -16.96
C LYS A 170 9.93 10.80 -15.46
N PHE A 171 8.96 10.44 -14.62
CA PHE A 171 9.11 10.44 -13.17
C PHE A 171 10.17 9.45 -12.72
N LEU A 172 10.10 8.20 -13.20
CA LEU A 172 11.06 7.16 -12.86
C LEU A 172 12.49 7.52 -13.26
N ASN A 173 12.69 8.08 -14.46
CA ASN A 173 14.01 8.53 -14.89
C ASN A 173 14.58 9.62 -13.96
N GLN A 174 13.74 10.49 -13.41
CA GLN A 174 14.16 11.48 -12.42
C GLN A 174 14.57 10.82 -11.11
N VAL A 175 13.78 9.85 -10.63
CA VAL A 175 14.09 9.06 -9.42
C VAL A 175 15.40 8.30 -9.61
N TYR A 176 15.57 7.58 -10.72
CA TYR A 176 16.80 6.82 -11.00
C TYR A 176 18.04 7.72 -10.99
N LYS A 177 17.95 8.88 -11.66
CA LYS A 177 19.06 9.85 -11.67
C LYS A 177 19.35 10.41 -10.29
N LYS A 178 18.32 10.84 -9.55
CA LYS A 178 18.44 11.48 -8.23
C LYS A 178 19.06 10.53 -7.21
N HIS A 179 18.60 9.29 -7.17
CA HIS A 179 19.02 8.29 -6.18
C HIS A 179 20.14 7.40 -6.66
N ARG A 180 20.63 7.58 -7.92
CA ARG A 180 21.66 6.74 -8.56
C ARG A 180 21.28 5.27 -8.43
N THR A 181 20.08 4.93 -8.89
CA THR A 181 19.47 3.60 -8.79
C THR A 181 18.95 3.13 -10.15
N SER A 182 18.48 1.91 -10.19
CA SER A 182 17.83 1.29 -11.35
C SER A 182 16.43 0.77 -11.00
N ARG A 183 15.68 0.37 -12.02
CA ARG A 183 14.38 -0.30 -11.84
C ARG A 183 14.56 -1.61 -11.04
N GLU A 184 15.60 -2.35 -11.33
CA GLU A 184 15.91 -3.65 -10.72
C GLU A 184 16.20 -3.51 -9.23
N GLU A 185 16.97 -2.49 -8.82
CA GLU A 185 17.26 -2.24 -7.40
C GLU A 185 15.99 -1.84 -6.62
N LEU A 186 15.13 -1.00 -7.22
CA LEU A 186 13.87 -0.62 -6.59
C LEU A 186 12.87 -1.79 -6.55
N LEU A 187 12.82 -2.62 -7.60
CA LEU A 187 12.04 -3.86 -7.59
C LEU A 187 12.53 -4.80 -6.49
N GLN A 188 13.85 -4.96 -6.34
CA GLN A 188 14.40 -5.79 -5.27
C GLN A 188 14.02 -5.26 -3.88
N ALA A 189 14.02 -3.93 -3.68
CA ALA A 189 13.54 -3.33 -2.43
C ALA A 189 12.05 -3.62 -2.20
N GLY A 190 11.24 -3.55 -3.22
CA GLY A 190 9.81 -3.89 -3.15
C GLY A 190 9.56 -5.36 -2.82
N ILE A 191 10.30 -6.28 -3.44
CA ILE A 191 10.23 -7.73 -3.11
C ILE A 191 10.59 -7.97 -1.63
N ILE A 192 11.58 -7.24 -1.09
CA ILE A 192 11.94 -7.34 0.32
C ILE A 192 10.80 -6.84 1.22
N ILE A 193 10.09 -5.79 0.84
CA ILE A 193 8.90 -5.31 1.57
C ILE A 193 7.80 -6.37 1.53
N ASP A 194 7.50 -6.92 0.35
CA ASP A 194 6.47 -7.94 0.14
C ASP A 194 6.74 -9.24 0.90
N THR A 195 8.00 -9.52 1.22
CA THR A 195 8.36 -10.66 2.07
C THR A 195 7.62 -10.63 3.42
N GLY A 196 7.28 -9.45 3.93
CA GLY A 196 6.53 -9.30 5.17
C GLY A 196 5.17 -9.99 5.16
N LYS A 197 4.47 -9.98 4.02
CA LYS A 197 3.17 -10.69 3.88
C LYS A 197 3.32 -12.16 3.51
N GLN A 198 4.44 -12.54 2.89
CA GLN A 198 4.65 -13.87 2.31
C GLN A 198 5.23 -14.89 3.30
N VAL A 199 5.89 -14.45 4.37
CA VAL A 199 6.42 -15.35 5.41
C VAL A 199 5.32 -15.82 6.36
N ASN A 200 5.51 -16.99 6.93
CA ASN A 200 4.58 -17.55 7.91
C ASN A 200 5.26 -17.67 9.30
N PRO A 201 4.75 -17.03 10.36
CA PRO A 201 3.59 -16.12 10.33
C PRO A 201 3.91 -14.78 9.63
N PRO A 202 2.91 -14.09 9.07
CA PRO A 202 3.12 -12.80 8.41
C PRO A 202 3.73 -11.75 9.35
N GLN A 203 4.62 -10.90 8.80
CA GLN A 203 5.38 -9.88 9.53
C GLN A 203 5.15 -8.48 8.92
N VAL A 204 3.92 -8.17 8.55
CA VAL A 204 3.57 -6.92 7.84
C VAL A 204 3.86 -5.68 8.69
N GLU A 205 3.58 -5.72 10.00
CA GLU A 205 3.88 -4.61 10.92
C GLU A 205 5.39 -4.31 10.94
N ARG A 206 6.23 -5.34 11.00
CA ARG A 206 7.69 -5.18 10.96
C ARG A 206 8.18 -4.67 9.60
N ALA A 207 7.53 -5.08 8.50
CA ALA A 207 7.84 -4.55 7.18
C ALA A 207 7.47 -3.05 7.09
N LEU A 208 6.34 -2.66 7.65
CA LEU A 208 5.93 -1.25 7.76
C LEU A 208 6.94 -0.43 8.59
N GLU A 209 7.34 -0.93 9.76
CA GLU A 209 8.36 -0.29 10.61
C GLU A 209 9.69 -0.11 9.85
N MET A 210 10.15 -1.17 9.17
CA MET A 210 11.37 -1.11 8.35
C MET A 210 11.31 -0.01 7.29
N VAL A 211 10.18 0.11 6.56
CA VAL A 211 10.02 1.15 5.52
C VAL A 211 9.89 2.53 6.16
N PHE A 212 9.24 2.64 7.32
CA PHE A 212 9.09 3.89 8.05
C PHE A 212 10.43 4.45 8.53
N GLU A 213 11.34 3.59 9.00
CA GLU A 213 12.67 3.94 9.46
C GLU A 213 13.66 4.21 8.32
N ALA A 214 13.40 3.64 7.13
CA ALA A 214 14.29 3.77 5.98
C ALA A 214 14.40 5.22 5.51
N ARG A 215 15.62 5.69 5.31
CA ARG A 215 15.94 6.99 4.71
C ARG A 215 16.09 6.90 3.20
N THR A 216 16.48 5.74 2.72
CA THR A 216 16.67 5.43 1.29
C THR A 216 16.28 3.98 1.02
N TYR A 217 16.02 3.65 -0.24
CA TYR A 217 15.79 2.26 -0.65
C TYR A 217 16.95 1.30 -0.28
N LYS A 218 18.17 1.83 -0.13
CA LYS A 218 19.36 1.03 0.27
C LYS A 218 19.26 0.50 1.70
N ASP A 219 18.53 1.18 2.56
CA ASP A 219 18.32 0.73 3.94
C ASP A 219 17.43 -0.51 3.93
N ILE A 220 16.42 -0.57 3.04
CA ILE A 220 15.59 -1.75 2.81
C ILE A 220 16.44 -2.91 2.28
N LEU A 221 17.30 -2.67 1.27
CA LEU A 221 18.19 -3.69 0.70
C LEU A 221 19.15 -4.30 1.74
N LYS A 222 19.49 -3.54 2.80
CA LYS A 222 20.39 -3.96 3.88
C LYS A 222 19.67 -4.46 5.13
N SER A 223 18.35 -4.41 5.15
CA SER A 223 17.54 -4.82 6.30
C SER A 223 17.61 -6.33 6.56
N SER A 224 17.16 -6.76 7.74
CA SER A 224 17.03 -8.18 8.07
C SER A 224 16.05 -8.91 7.14
N PHE A 225 15.08 -8.22 6.57
CA PHE A 225 14.14 -8.77 5.59
C PHE A 225 14.80 -9.19 4.29
N SER A 226 15.98 -8.64 3.92
CA SER A 226 16.71 -9.08 2.74
C SER A 226 17.18 -10.54 2.85
N LYS A 227 17.48 -11.00 4.06
CA LYS A 227 17.80 -12.41 4.33
C LYS A 227 16.56 -13.29 4.19
N LEU A 228 15.44 -12.87 4.77
CA LEU A 228 14.14 -13.57 4.65
C LEU A 228 13.72 -13.66 3.17
N ALA A 229 13.85 -12.59 2.41
CA ALA A 229 13.52 -12.57 0.99
C ALA A 229 14.39 -13.57 0.19
N LYS A 230 15.67 -13.72 0.54
CA LYS A 230 16.55 -14.71 -0.07
C LYS A 230 16.14 -16.14 0.29
N GLU A 231 15.83 -16.39 1.55
CA GLU A 231 15.35 -17.71 2.02
C GLU A 231 14.04 -18.08 1.32
N LEU A 232 13.09 -17.18 1.25
CA LEU A 232 11.83 -17.38 0.54
C LEU A 232 12.04 -17.65 -0.96
N ARG A 233 12.92 -16.91 -1.61
CA ARG A 233 13.28 -17.15 -3.03
C ARG A 233 13.83 -18.55 -3.24
N ASN A 234 14.78 -18.99 -2.40
CA ASN A 234 15.36 -20.32 -2.49
C ASN A 234 14.29 -21.42 -2.31
N GLU A 235 13.33 -21.18 -1.42
CA GLU A 235 12.20 -22.09 -1.21
C GLU A 235 11.28 -22.14 -2.44
N ILE A 236 10.96 -20.99 -3.03
CA ILE A 236 10.19 -20.91 -4.28
C ILE A 236 10.90 -21.68 -5.40
N GLU A 237 12.20 -21.44 -5.60
CA GLU A 237 13.00 -22.14 -6.61
C GLU A 237 13.01 -23.67 -6.37
N PHE A 238 13.13 -24.11 -5.13
CA PHE A 238 13.02 -25.52 -4.77
C PHE A 238 11.67 -26.12 -5.19
N TRP A 239 10.55 -25.45 -4.89
CA TRP A 239 9.22 -25.95 -5.22
C TRP A 239 8.92 -25.88 -6.72
N VAL A 240 9.41 -24.87 -7.45
CA VAL A 240 9.32 -24.79 -8.91
C VAL A 240 10.05 -25.97 -9.55
N ASN A 241 11.27 -26.28 -9.12
CA ASN A 241 12.01 -27.44 -9.62
C ASN A 241 11.27 -28.75 -9.32
N LYS A 242 10.72 -28.88 -8.11
CA LYS A 242 9.90 -30.05 -7.73
C LYS A 242 8.62 -30.17 -8.57
N PHE A 243 7.99 -29.08 -8.91
CA PHE A 243 6.85 -29.08 -9.83
C PHE A 243 7.25 -29.60 -11.20
N GLU A 244 8.35 -29.09 -11.77
CA GLU A 244 8.84 -29.52 -13.09
C GLU A 244 9.21 -31.01 -13.12
N GLU A 245 9.76 -31.55 -12.02
CA GLU A 245 10.16 -32.96 -11.90
C GLU A 245 8.96 -33.91 -11.70
N ASN A 246 7.92 -33.50 -10.99
CA ASN A 246 6.91 -34.44 -10.43
C ASN A 246 5.46 -34.09 -10.82
N ALA A 247 5.20 -32.98 -11.48
CA ALA A 247 3.84 -32.63 -11.86
C ALA A 247 3.28 -33.55 -12.92
N GLU A 248 2.07 -34.06 -12.71
CA GLU A 248 1.34 -34.87 -13.68
C GLU A 248 0.70 -33.98 -14.74
N ASN A 249 1.05 -34.24 -16.00
CA ASN A 249 0.38 -33.59 -17.13
C ASN A 249 -0.90 -34.38 -17.52
N LYS A 250 -2.05 -33.74 -17.33
CA LYS A 250 -3.37 -34.26 -17.74
C LYS A 250 -3.95 -33.41 -18.88
N LYS A 251 -3.36 -33.49 -20.07
CA LYS A 251 -3.69 -32.70 -21.29
C LYS A 251 -3.44 -31.21 -21.07
N ASP A 252 -4.50 -30.45 -20.76
CA ASP A 252 -4.44 -28.99 -20.56
C ASP A 252 -4.28 -28.57 -19.09
N LEU A 253 -4.07 -29.56 -18.19
CA LEU A 253 -3.95 -29.35 -16.74
C LEU A 253 -2.66 -30.02 -16.22
N TRP A 254 -1.90 -29.24 -15.47
CA TRP A 254 -0.77 -29.77 -14.67
C TRP A 254 -1.22 -29.90 -13.23
N LEU A 255 -1.08 -31.09 -12.66
CA LEU A 255 -1.42 -31.37 -11.26
C LEU A 255 -0.15 -31.66 -10.48
N TYR A 256 0.04 -30.92 -9.37
CA TYR A 256 1.12 -31.14 -8.43
C TYR A 256 0.62 -31.02 -6.99
N GLU A 257 0.88 -32.01 -6.18
CA GLU A 257 0.54 -32.02 -4.76
C GLU A 257 1.75 -31.53 -3.96
N ILE A 258 1.57 -30.41 -3.23
CA ILE A 258 2.61 -29.82 -2.39
C ILE A 258 2.41 -30.30 -0.94
N ASP A 259 3.51 -30.60 -0.25
CA ASP A 259 3.48 -30.89 1.17
C ASP A 259 2.89 -29.69 1.95
N PRO A 260 1.87 -29.91 2.79
CA PRO A 260 1.23 -28.84 3.57
C PRO A 260 2.16 -28.12 4.56
N SER A 261 3.36 -28.65 4.81
CA SER A 261 4.41 -27.98 5.58
C SER A 261 5.14 -26.87 4.82
N ALA A 262 4.93 -26.76 3.50
CA ALA A 262 5.55 -25.71 2.70
C ALA A 262 5.04 -24.31 3.12
N SER A 263 5.95 -23.41 3.43
CA SER A 263 5.63 -22.04 3.90
C SER A 263 5.14 -21.10 2.80
N ILE A 264 5.20 -21.55 1.54
CA ILE A 264 4.85 -20.75 0.34
C ILE A 264 3.36 -20.83 -0.02
N ILE A 265 2.56 -21.59 0.69
CA ILE A 265 1.13 -21.72 0.41
C ILE A 265 0.40 -20.51 0.99
N SER A 266 0.28 -19.46 0.17
CA SER A 266 -0.59 -18.33 0.42
C SER A 266 -1.51 -18.09 -0.76
#